data_d92ac4893fea32085cbe7e15560b587e
#
_entry.id   d92ac4893fea32085cbe7e15560b587e
#
_cell.length_a   1.000
_cell.length_b   1.000
_cell.length_c   1.000
_cell.angle_alpha   90.00
_cell.angle_beta   90.00
_cell.angle_gamma   90.00
#
_symmetry.space_group_name_H-M   'P 1'
#
loop_
_entity.id
_entity.type
_entity.pdbx_description
1 polymer ?
#
loop_
_entity_poly.entity_id
_entity_poly.type
_entity_poly.pdbx_seq_one_letter_code
_entity_poly.pdbx_strand_id
1 'polypeptide(L)'
;MEDRWDKFSLENIEKISAAKSELEALKENEPKSEMAGFLQLDMKSACDLKEAKLSYMDDEAPKTLNEIYADTKNKNILIKQEILLTNPFASEVKNLKLAIYPTRYQKALAPSKFYPWYEESEAEADGYGASKNMLRAAKVAAEVADMRVQRDENEFAKIWKIDGINLAKGESKYITYDTQKMDANFSVFADFYGSLKAYNVASLKLNDDLTPAKTQFYVNGVSVGSPSEFEMKAKDEPSQLFLGQNELIELKKERLNKFKKSSLLGKDRISEEGYEISVKNNSSKSVDVTLVDRVPVSADEAVKVEIKGFDKKDISKEGKVELKFSLAPKEEFKKEYSYKITKPKI
;
A
#
# COMPACT_ATOMS: atom_id res chain seq x y z
N MET A 1 -52.13 -0.61 1.73
CA MET A 1 -51.48 -1.95 1.69
C MET A 1 -49.97 -1.80 1.90
N GLU A 2 -49.35 -0.73 1.45
CA GLU A 2 -47.91 -0.42 1.64
C GLU A 2 -47.52 -0.28 3.13
N ASP A 3 -48.28 0.50 3.92
CA ASP A 3 -47.98 0.71 5.36
C ASP A 3 -47.88 -0.59 6.20
N ARG A 4 -48.53 -1.68 5.74
CA ARG A 4 -48.54 -2.94 6.45
C ARG A 4 -47.28 -3.78 6.15
N TRP A 5 -46.69 -3.61 4.97
CA TRP A 5 -45.45 -4.25 4.56
C TRP A 5 -44.22 -3.58 5.20
N ASP A 6 -44.24 -2.26 5.31
CA ASP A 6 -43.15 -1.50 5.93
C ASP A 6 -43.06 -1.79 7.42
N LYS A 7 -44.23 -1.87 8.11
CA LYS A 7 -44.28 -2.20 9.53
C LYS A 7 -43.81 -3.63 9.82
N PHE A 8 -44.21 -4.61 8.96
CA PHE A 8 -43.78 -5.99 9.07
C PHE A 8 -42.27 -6.15 8.78
N SER A 9 -41.74 -5.36 7.85
CA SER A 9 -40.31 -5.33 7.49
C SER A 9 -39.47 -4.75 8.63
N LEU A 10 -39.90 -3.65 9.26
CA LEU A 10 -39.23 -3.03 10.39
C LEU A 10 -39.18 -3.95 11.62
N GLU A 11 -40.30 -4.59 11.98
CA GLU A 11 -40.37 -5.52 13.10
C GLU A 11 -39.46 -6.74 12.90
N ASN A 12 -39.28 -7.22 11.66
CA ASN A 12 -38.36 -8.31 11.36
C ASN A 12 -36.91 -7.86 11.39
N ILE A 13 -36.58 -6.65 10.94
CA ILE A 13 -35.23 -6.09 11.03
C ILE A 13 -34.81 -5.94 12.50
N GLU A 14 -35.69 -5.45 13.37
CA GLU A 14 -35.43 -5.34 14.80
C GLU A 14 -35.21 -6.69 15.46
N LYS A 15 -36.07 -7.70 15.14
CA LYS A 15 -35.88 -9.10 15.63
C LYS A 15 -34.59 -9.73 15.17
N ILE A 16 -34.20 -9.53 13.91
CA ILE A 16 -32.93 -10.02 13.36
C ILE A 16 -31.74 -9.34 14.04
N SER A 17 -31.84 -8.03 14.28
CA SER A 17 -30.81 -7.27 14.99
C SER A 17 -30.64 -7.73 16.44
N ALA A 18 -31.76 -7.94 17.14
CA ALA A 18 -31.75 -8.46 18.52
C ALA A 18 -31.16 -9.87 18.59
N ALA A 19 -31.59 -10.77 17.69
CA ALA A 19 -31.05 -12.13 17.64
C ALA A 19 -29.55 -12.18 17.26
N LYS A 20 -29.07 -11.27 16.45
CA LYS A 20 -27.63 -11.12 16.15
C LYS A 20 -26.83 -10.67 17.36
N SER A 21 -27.33 -9.67 18.11
CA SER A 21 -26.69 -9.22 19.35
C SER A 21 -26.66 -10.29 20.43
N GLU A 22 -27.72 -11.08 20.54
CA GLU A 22 -27.78 -12.21 21.47
C GLU A 22 -26.81 -13.33 21.07
N LEU A 23 -26.69 -13.62 19.76
CA LEU A 23 -25.73 -14.59 19.25
C LEU A 23 -24.27 -14.14 19.48
N GLU A 24 -23.97 -12.85 19.32
CA GLU A 24 -22.65 -12.31 19.62
C GLU A 24 -22.33 -12.39 21.10
N ALA A 25 -23.29 -12.05 21.98
CA ALA A 25 -23.14 -12.16 23.41
C ALA A 25 -22.94 -13.63 23.88
N LEU A 26 -23.63 -14.57 23.24
CA LEU A 26 -23.46 -16.01 23.52
C LEU A 26 -22.09 -16.50 23.04
N LYS A 27 -21.58 -16.03 21.89
CA LYS A 27 -20.23 -16.34 21.42
C LYS A 27 -19.12 -15.76 22.30
N GLU A 28 -19.33 -14.57 22.87
CA GLU A 28 -18.40 -13.97 23.82
C GLU A 28 -18.39 -14.71 25.17
N ASN A 29 -19.53 -15.30 25.57
CA ASN A 29 -19.67 -16.06 26.81
C ASN A 29 -19.46 -17.58 26.65
N GLU A 30 -19.21 -18.09 25.44
CA GLU A 30 -18.76 -19.46 25.29
C GLU A 30 -17.46 -19.65 26.08
N PRO A 31 -17.43 -20.60 27.03
CA PRO A 31 -16.19 -20.92 27.70
C PRO A 31 -15.21 -21.43 26.65
N LYS A 32 -14.27 -20.58 26.28
CA LYS A 32 -13.16 -21.00 25.41
C LYS A 32 -12.52 -22.17 26.12
N SER A 33 -12.70 -23.39 25.60
CA SER A 33 -12.00 -24.55 26.08
C SER A 33 -10.51 -24.29 25.84
N GLU A 34 -9.81 -23.82 26.88
CA GLU A 34 -8.37 -23.63 26.82
C GLU A 34 -7.76 -25.06 26.75
N MET A 35 -7.43 -25.51 25.55
CA MET A 35 -6.53 -26.64 25.38
C MET A 35 -5.14 -26.17 25.81
N ALA A 36 -4.81 -26.35 27.10
CA ALA A 36 -3.46 -26.11 27.55
C ALA A 36 -2.62 -27.35 27.22
N GLY A 37 -1.68 -27.17 26.29
CA GLY A 37 -0.63 -28.15 26.09
C GLY A 37 0.41 -28.03 27.21
N PHE A 38 0.75 -29.15 27.83
CA PHE A 38 1.82 -29.20 28.80
C PHE A 38 3.02 -29.95 28.20
N LEU A 39 4.21 -29.37 28.34
CA LEU A 39 5.46 -30.07 28.09
C LEU A 39 5.99 -30.53 29.45
N GLN A 40 5.96 -31.84 29.72
CA GLN A 40 6.56 -32.42 30.92
C GLN A 40 7.94 -32.95 30.56
N LEU A 41 8.96 -32.45 31.24
CA LEU A 41 10.33 -32.90 31.10
C LEU A 41 10.73 -33.69 32.35
N ASP A 42 10.84 -35.00 32.19
CA ASP A 42 11.35 -35.87 33.26
C ASP A 42 12.87 -35.98 33.15
N MET A 43 13.57 -35.32 34.07
CA MET A 43 15.03 -35.32 34.09
C MET A 43 15.55 -36.15 35.25
N LYS A 44 16.44 -37.10 34.97
CA LYS A 44 17.21 -37.82 35.97
C LYS A 44 18.60 -37.20 36.04
N SER A 45 18.91 -36.53 37.15
CA SER A 45 20.21 -35.91 37.36
C SER A 45 20.78 -36.37 38.68
N ALA A 46 22.09 -36.58 38.70
CA ALA A 46 22.84 -36.90 39.92
C ALA A 46 23.26 -35.63 40.70
N CYS A 47 22.93 -34.43 40.21
CA CYS A 47 23.25 -33.15 40.83
C CYS A 47 22.04 -32.20 40.74
N ASP A 48 22.02 -31.17 41.62
CA ASP A 48 21.00 -30.14 41.62
C ASP A 48 21.04 -29.34 40.32
N LEU A 49 19.91 -29.28 39.67
CA LEU A 49 19.75 -28.50 38.42
C LEU A 49 19.59 -27.02 38.77
N LYS A 50 20.55 -26.17 38.37
CA LYS A 50 20.50 -24.74 38.69
C LYS A 50 19.77 -23.93 37.58
N GLU A 51 19.76 -24.42 36.35
CA GLU A 51 19.12 -23.76 35.24
C GLU A 51 18.73 -24.78 34.15
N ALA A 52 17.55 -24.61 33.57
CA ALA A 52 17.11 -25.36 32.40
C ALA A 52 16.73 -24.39 31.30
N LYS A 53 17.22 -24.63 30.07
CA LYS A 53 16.89 -23.85 28.87
C LYS A 53 16.04 -24.70 27.95
N LEU A 54 14.84 -24.19 27.57
CA LEU A 54 13.98 -24.76 26.54
C LEU A 54 14.06 -23.90 25.30
N SER A 55 14.34 -24.51 24.17
CA SER A 55 14.29 -23.85 22.85
C SER A 55 13.31 -24.60 21.96
N TYR A 56 12.40 -23.90 21.32
CA TYR A 56 11.46 -24.46 20.37
C TYR A 56 11.26 -23.48 19.18
N MET A 57 10.82 -24.02 18.06
CA MET A 57 10.44 -23.22 16.90
C MET A 57 8.93 -23.20 16.79
N ASP A 58 8.38 -22.02 16.50
CA ASP A 58 6.99 -21.82 16.13
C ASP A 58 6.94 -21.56 14.64
N ASP A 59 6.11 -22.30 13.90
CA ASP A 59 5.99 -22.17 12.45
C ASP A 59 5.06 -21.02 12.04
N GLU A 60 4.37 -20.37 13.00
CA GLU A 60 3.57 -19.19 12.70
C GLU A 60 4.47 -17.97 12.44
N ALA A 61 4.36 -17.42 11.23
CA ALA A 61 5.03 -16.17 10.90
C ALA A 61 4.50 -15.02 11.79
N PRO A 62 5.38 -14.24 12.43
CA PRO A 62 4.94 -13.14 13.28
C PRO A 62 4.16 -12.11 12.45
N LYS A 63 3.04 -11.64 13.00
CA LYS A 63 2.23 -10.59 12.37
C LYS A 63 2.93 -9.25 12.53
N THR A 64 3.32 -8.65 11.42
CA THR A 64 3.94 -7.33 11.37
C THR A 64 2.96 -6.28 10.87
N LEU A 65 3.11 -5.05 11.34
CA LEU A 65 2.32 -3.88 10.96
C LEU A 65 3.26 -2.70 10.72
N ASN A 66 3.05 -2.00 9.63
CA ASN A 66 3.65 -0.69 9.41
C ASN A 66 2.58 0.38 9.60
N GLU A 67 2.90 1.44 10.30
CA GLU A 67 2.07 2.64 10.38
C GLU A 67 2.83 3.82 9.76
N ILE A 68 2.23 4.47 8.78
CA ILE A 68 2.81 5.62 8.07
C ILE A 68 1.96 6.84 8.33
N TYR A 69 2.53 7.83 9.00
CA TYR A 69 1.89 9.09 9.37
C TYR A 69 2.48 10.22 8.54
N ALA A 70 1.68 10.79 7.65
CA ALA A 70 2.05 11.94 6.84
C ALA A 70 1.49 13.23 7.46
N ASP A 71 2.38 14.14 7.82
CA ASP A 71 2.05 15.48 8.29
C ASP A 71 2.35 16.50 7.19
N THR A 72 1.32 16.90 6.46
CA THR A 72 1.45 17.82 5.34
C THR A 72 1.76 19.25 5.78
N LYS A 73 1.44 19.63 7.02
CA LYS A 73 1.69 20.96 7.58
C LYS A 73 3.17 21.12 7.93
N ASN A 74 3.74 20.13 8.60
CA ASN A 74 5.14 20.14 9.03
C ASN A 74 6.06 19.50 7.98
N LYS A 75 5.53 19.06 6.84
CA LYS A 75 6.26 18.44 5.72
C LYS A 75 7.15 17.29 6.15
N ASN A 76 6.62 16.39 6.95
CA ASN A 76 7.34 15.20 7.39
C ASN A 76 6.47 13.94 7.33
N ILE A 77 7.16 12.80 7.34
CA ILE A 77 6.56 11.48 7.47
C ILE A 77 7.23 10.77 8.64
N LEU A 78 6.41 10.14 9.46
CA LEU A 78 6.81 9.22 10.51
C LEU A 78 6.36 7.81 10.12
N ILE A 79 7.29 6.87 10.09
CA ILE A 79 7.02 5.45 9.85
C ILE A 79 7.33 4.69 11.12
N LYS A 80 6.40 3.86 11.58
CA LYS A 80 6.61 2.91 12.67
C LYS A 80 6.48 1.50 12.13
N GLN A 81 7.41 0.65 12.51
CA GLN A 81 7.37 -0.78 12.22
C GLN A 81 7.12 -1.54 13.52
N GLU A 82 6.08 -2.37 13.51
CA GLU A 82 5.59 -3.05 14.70
C GLU A 82 5.46 -4.55 14.46
N ILE A 83 5.63 -5.31 15.53
CA ILE A 83 5.41 -6.75 15.58
C ILE A 83 4.37 -7.07 16.65
N LEU A 84 3.40 -7.92 16.32
CA LEU A 84 2.42 -8.42 17.27
C LEU A 84 3.04 -9.59 18.04
N LEU A 85 3.20 -9.42 19.34
CA LEU A 85 3.56 -10.49 20.26
C LEU A 85 2.31 -10.95 20.99
N THR A 86 2.13 -12.26 21.05
CA THR A 86 1.07 -12.89 21.83
C THR A 86 1.71 -13.79 22.88
N ASN A 87 1.29 -13.65 24.14
CA ASN A 87 1.69 -14.58 25.20
C ASN A 87 0.78 -15.82 25.13
N PRO A 88 1.28 -16.97 24.62
CA PRO A 88 0.47 -18.19 24.53
C PRO A 88 0.38 -18.95 25.86
N PHE A 89 1.12 -18.51 26.90
CA PHE A 89 1.19 -19.22 28.16
C PHE A 89 0.05 -18.86 29.09
N ALA A 90 -0.29 -19.82 29.97
CA ALA A 90 -1.28 -19.64 31.02
C ALA A 90 -0.81 -18.73 32.18
N SER A 91 0.43 -18.21 32.11
CA SER A 91 1.04 -17.34 33.11
C SER A 91 1.57 -16.06 32.47
N GLU A 92 1.80 -15.05 33.29
CA GLU A 92 2.48 -13.80 32.86
C GLU A 92 3.93 -14.09 32.44
N VAL A 93 4.39 -13.44 31.37
CA VAL A 93 5.79 -13.45 30.95
C VAL A 93 6.39 -12.08 31.27
N LYS A 94 7.47 -12.09 32.06
CA LYS A 94 8.19 -10.88 32.50
C LYS A 94 9.57 -10.82 31.87
N ASN A 95 10.00 -9.59 31.60
CA ASN A 95 11.35 -9.27 31.11
C ASN A 95 11.76 -10.07 29.88
N LEU A 96 10.81 -10.27 28.96
CA LEU A 96 11.07 -10.93 27.68
C LEU A 96 12.10 -10.11 26.88
N LYS A 97 13.06 -10.82 26.30
CA LYS A 97 14.02 -10.27 25.34
C LYS A 97 13.65 -10.70 23.93
N LEU A 98 13.37 -9.73 23.06
CA LEU A 98 13.01 -9.96 21.69
C LEU A 98 14.17 -9.59 20.77
N ALA A 99 14.53 -10.48 19.84
CA ALA A 99 15.45 -10.18 18.76
C ALA A 99 14.73 -10.38 17.43
N ILE A 100 14.67 -9.33 16.60
CA ILE A 100 13.98 -9.34 15.31
C ILE A 100 15.03 -9.33 14.20
N TYR A 101 14.95 -10.31 13.32
CA TYR A 101 15.77 -10.45 12.13
C TYR A 101 14.88 -10.26 10.90
N PRO A 102 15.00 -9.17 10.12
CA PRO A 102 14.15 -8.90 8.96
C PRO A 102 14.59 -9.69 7.73
N THR A 103 14.96 -10.94 7.92
CA THR A 103 15.31 -11.84 6.83
C THR A 103 14.24 -12.90 6.68
N ARG A 104 13.69 -13.02 5.47
CA ARG A 104 12.81 -14.15 5.16
C ARG A 104 13.65 -15.43 5.19
N TYR A 105 13.12 -16.47 5.83
CA TYR A 105 13.70 -17.81 5.72
C TYR A 105 13.74 -18.20 4.23
N GLN A 106 14.94 -18.37 3.69
CA GLN A 106 15.14 -18.70 2.28
C GLN A 106 15.27 -20.20 2.13
N LYS A 107 14.36 -20.83 1.40
CA LYS A 107 14.46 -22.24 1.04
C LYS A 107 15.59 -22.51 0.04
N ALA A 108 16.04 -21.49 -0.67
CA ALA A 108 17.15 -21.57 -1.62
C ALA A 108 18.26 -20.57 -1.24
N LEU A 109 19.44 -21.08 -0.95
CA LEU A 109 20.62 -20.29 -0.55
C LEU A 109 21.48 -19.85 -1.75
N ALA A 110 21.11 -20.26 -2.96
CA ALA A 110 21.82 -19.92 -4.19
C ALA A 110 20.87 -19.32 -5.23
N PRO A 111 21.35 -18.39 -6.09
CA PRO A 111 20.53 -17.87 -7.17
C PRO A 111 20.09 -19.01 -8.11
N SER A 112 18.91 -18.85 -8.71
CA SER A 112 18.43 -19.75 -9.75
C SER A 112 19.39 -19.75 -10.94
N LYS A 113 19.51 -20.88 -11.64
CA LYS A 113 20.27 -20.95 -12.89
C LYS A 113 19.71 -19.96 -13.90
N PHE A 114 20.59 -19.28 -14.62
CA PHE A 114 20.18 -18.42 -15.72
C PHE A 114 19.54 -19.25 -16.82
N TYR A 115 18.32 -18.87 -17.22
CA TYR A 115 17.64 -19.42 -18.40
C TYR A 115 17.43 -18.29 -19.40
N PRO A 116 17.94 -18.41 -20.65
CA PRO A 116 17.69 -17.41 -21.66
C PRO A 116 16.20 -17.36 -22.02
N TRP A 117 15.69 -16.14 -22.22
CA TRP A 117 14.32 -15.93 -22.69
C TRP A 117 14.30 -16.07 -24.22
N TYR A 118 13.52 -17.02 -24.73
CA TYR A 118 13.18 -17.10 -26.14
C TYR A 118 11.76 -16.62 -26.33
N GLU A 119 11.53 -15.63 -27.18
CA GLU A 119 10.18 -15.23 -27.58
C GLU A 119 9.59 -16.30 -28.49
N GLU A 120 8.56 -16.96 -28.00
CA GLU A 120 7.67 -17.78 -28.83
C GLU A 120 6.38 -16.98 -29.10
N SER A 121 5.88 -17.06 -30.34
CA SER A 121 4.67 -16.40 -30.79
C SER A 121 3.45 -16.79 -29.96
N GLU A 122 2.58 -15.83 -29.71
CA GLU A 122 1.41 -15.86 -28.82
C GLU A 122 0.53 -17.11 -28.93
N ALA A 123 0.30 -17.72 -27.77
CA ALA A 123 -0.87 -18.56 -27.49
C ALA A 123 -1.50 -18.08 -26.18
N GLU A 124 -2.80 -17.94 -26.22
CA GLU A 124 -3.70 -17.32 -25.25
C GLU A 124 -3.53 -17.80 -23.80
N ALA A 125 -3.59 -16.87 -22.84
CA ALA A 125 -3.69 -17.18 -21.42
C ALA A 125 -4.97 -16.59 -20.82
N ASP A 126 -5.84 -17.47 -20.37
CA ASP A 126 -7.07 -17.18 -19.62
C ASP A 126 -6.78 -16.76 -18.17
N GLY A 127 -7.64 -15.86 -17.67
CA GLY A 127 -7.50 -15.23 -16.38
C GLY A 127 -8.02 -16.03 -15.17
N TYR A 128 -7.56 -15.63 -14.00
CA TYR A 128 -8.18 -15.98 -12.72
C TYR A 128 -8.36 -14.77 -11.80
N GLY A 129 -9.55 -14.73 -11.23
CA GLY A 129 -10.08 -13.62 -10.43
C GLY A 129 -9.63 -13.60 -8.98
N ALA A 130 -9.73 -12.40 -8.42
CA ALA A 130 -9.38 -12.07 -7.05
C ALA A 130 -10.54 -12.27 -6.08
N SER A 131 -10.26 -12.80 -4.90
CA SER A 131 -11.19 -12.89 -3.77
C SER A 131 -10.88 -11.85 -2.70
N LYS A 132 -11.97 -11.19 -2.24
CA LYS A 132 -11.96 -10.18 -1.17
C LYS A 132 -12.19 -10.85 0.18
N ASN A 133 -11.39 -10.51 1.19
CA ASN A 133 -11.80 -10.64 2.59
C ASN A 133 -11.33 -9.44 3.40
N MET A 134 -12.31 -8.71 3.96
CA MET A 134 -12.11 -7.63 4.95
C MET A 134 -12.16 -8.21 6.35
N LEU A 135 -11.19 -7.86 7.19
CA LEU A 135 -11.27 -8.02 8.64
C LEU A 135 -10.99 -6.67 9.32
N ARG A 136 -11.92 -6.24 10.16
CA ARG A 136 -11.81 -5.05 11.01
C ARG A 136 -10.97 -5.40 12.25
N ALA A 137 -9.95 -4.60 12.53
CA ALA A 137 -9.21 -4.64 13.78
C ALA A 137 -9.60 -3.45 14.67
N ALA A 138 -9.91 -3.75 15.93
CA ALA A 138 -10.19 -2.76 16.97
C ALA A 138 -8.88 -2.15 17.50
N LYS A 139 -8.91 -0.84 17.76
CA LYS A 139 -7.78 -0.04 18.21
C LYS A 139 -7.70 -0.10 19.75
N VAL A 140 -6.65 -0.63 20.27
CA VAL A 140 -6.29 -0.50 21.71
C VAL A 140 -5.08 0.42 21.81
N ALA A 141 -5.25 1.57 22.43
CA ALA A 141 -4.14 2.47 22.75
C ALA A 141 -3.36 1.89 23.94
N ALA A 142 -2.08 1.58 23.75
CA ALA A 142 -1.20 1.09 24.79
C ALA A 142 -0.27 2.19 25.27
N GLU A 143 -0.19 2.37 26.59
CA GLU A 143 0.83 3.17 27.26
C GLU A 143 2.22 2.61 26.97
N VAL A 144 3.13 3.50 26.59
CA VAL A 144 4.52 3.16 26.32
C VAL A 144 5.26 3.07 27.66
N ALA A 145 5.43 1.87 28.18
CA ALA A 145 6.44 1.62 29.21
C ALA A 145 7.84 1.72 28.57
N ASP A 146 8.81 2.11 29.38
CA ASP A 146 10.20 2.43 29.00
C ASP A 146 10.94 1.21 28.40
N MET A 147 10.63 0.88 27.14
CA MET A 147 11.27 -0.20 26.41
C MET A 147 12.52 0.34 25.71
N ARG A 148 13.67 -0.27 25.98
CA ARG A 148 14.91 0.06 25.30
C ARG A 148 15.03 -0.73 24.01
N VAL A 149 14.89 -0.06 22.88
CA VAL A 149 15.16 -0.62 21.57
C VAL A 149 16.63 -0.36 21.24
N GLN A 150 17.39 -1.41 21.01
CA GLN A 150 18.76 -1.35 20.50
C GLN A 150 18.78 -1.90 19.08
N ARG A 151 19.37 -1.12 18.18
CA ARG A 151 19.65 -1.57 16.82
C ARG A 151 21.09 -2.05 16.74
N ASP A 152 21.27 -3.26 16.25
CA ASP A 152 22.58 -3.90 16.02
C ASP A 152 22.68 -4.27 14.54
N GLU A 153 23.86 -4.19 13.95
CA GLU A 153 24.10 -4.51 12.56
C GLU A 153 25.30 -5.45 12.49
N ASN A 154 25.10 -6.62 11.88
CA ASN A 154 26.17 -7.53 11.57
C ASN A 154 26.36 -7.61 10.05
N GLU A 155 27.37 -8.34 9.59
CA GLU A 155 27.73 -8.49 8.16
C GLU A 155 26.58 -9.04 7.29
N PHE A 156 25.56 -9.67 7.89
CA PHE A 156 24.50 -10.36 7.15
C PHE A 156 23.12 -9.71 7.30
N ALA A 157 22.84 -9.04 8.44
CA ALA A 157 21.50 -8.50 8.71
C ALA A 157 21.51 -7.40 9.77
N LYS A 158 20.51 -6.51 9.68
CA LYS A 158 20.12 -5.61 10.75
C LYS A 158 19.31 -6.39 11.78
N ILE A 159 19.58 -6.19 13.05
CA ILE A 159 18.93 -6.88 14.15
C ILE A 159 18.38 -5.82 15.12
N TRP A 160 17.10 -5.91 15.45
CA TRP A 160 16.53 -5.11 16.53
C TRP A 160 16.44 -5.97 17.79
N LYS A 161 16.98 -5.49 18.91
CA LYS A 161 16.91 -6.13 20.22
C LYS A 161 16.08 -5.25 21.14
N ILE A 162 15.06 -5.84 21.74
CA ILE A 162 14.15 -5.15 22.65
C ILE A 162 14.11 -5.93 23.95
N ASP A 163 14.44 -5.27 25.05
CA ASP A 163 14.45 -5.84 26.38
C ASP A 163 13.31 -5.27 27.22
N GLY A 164 12.92 -6.00 28.27
CA GLY A 164 11.96 -5.52 29.27
C GLY A 164 10.50 -5.61 28.86
N ILE A 165 10.15 -6.45 27.87
CA ILE A 165 8.75 -6.66 27.46
C ILE A 165 8.05 -7.52 28.51
N ASN A 166 6.90 -7.05 29.00
CA ASN A 166 6.02 -7.79 29.89
C ASN A 166 4.69 -8.04 29.19
N LEU A 167 4.20 -9.26 29.27
CA LEU A 167 2.92 -9.68 28.69
C LEU A 167 2.12 -10.46 29.74
N ALA A 168 0.91 -10.03 30.01
CA ALA A 168 -0.03 -10.75 30.85
C ALA A 168 -0.43 -12.09 30.21
N LYS A 169 -1.07 -12.98 30.94
CA LYS A 169 -1.62 -14.24 30.42
C LYS A 169 -2.54 -13.97 29.23
N GLY A 170 -2.26 -14.57 28.07
CA GLY A 170 -3.07 -14.45 26.86
C GLY A 170 -3.04 -13.06 26.20
N GLU A 171 -2.21 -12.14 26.68
CA GLU A 171 -2.10 -10.79 26.13
C GLU A 171 -1.47 -10.81 24.73
N SER A 172 -2.05 -10.01 23.82
CA SER A 172 -1.47 -9.69 22.51
C SER A 172 -1.17 -8.20 22.46
N LYS A 173 0.06 -7.84 22.13
CA LYS A 173 0.53 -6.45 22.11
C LYS A 173 1.41 -6.19 20.91
N TYR A 174 1.16 -5.04 20.23
CA TYR A 174 2.08 -4.54 19.23
C TYR A 174 3.29 -3.87 19.88
N ILE A 175 4.48 -4.27 19.45
CA ILE A 175 5.75 -3.74 19.92
C ILE A 175 6.41 -3.02 18.74
N THR A 176 6.59 -1.72 18.87
CA THR A 176 7.33 -0.91 17.89
C THR A 176 8.81 -1.25 17.99
N TYR A 177 9.41 -1.76 16.93
CA TYR A 177 10.81 -2.13 16.89
C TYR A 177 11.66 -1.17 16.05
N ASP A 178 11.04 -0.41 15.13
CA ASP A 178 11.74 0.62 14.36
C ASP A 178 10.85 1.84 14.15
N THR A 179 11.49 3.00 14.13
CA THR A 179 10.83 4.28 13.88
C THR A 179 11.72 5.14 13.01
N GLN A 180 11.20 5.56 11.86
CA GLN A 180 11.89 6.45 10.94
C GLN A 180 11.09 7.74 10.81
N LYS A 181 11.76 8.87 10.99
CA LYS A 181 11.20 10.20 10.73
C LYS A 181 12.04 10.91 9.68
N MET A 182 11.39 11.45 8.66
CA MET A 182 12.04 12.09 7.54
C MET A 182 11.23 13.25 6.99
N ASP A 183 11.91 14.20 6.35
CA ASP A 183 11.27 15.28 5.62
C ASP A 183 10.64 14.72 4.33
N ALA A 184 9.52 15.31 3.92
CA ALA A 184 8.81 14.93 2.71
C ALA A 184 8.27 16.16 1.98
N ASN A 185 8.31 16.12 0.66
CA ASN A 185 7.66 17.09 -0.19
C ASN A 185 6.32 16.52 -0.69
N PHE A 186 5.24 17.24 -0.41
CA PHE A 186 3.90 16.82 -0.80
C PHE A 186 3.48 17.49 -2.11
N SER A 187 2.91 16.70 -3.00
CA SER A 187 2.40 17.13 -4.30
C SER A 187 1.18 16.32 -4.69
N VAL A 188 0.61 16.63 -5.84
CA VAL A 188 -0.52 15.91 -6.43
C VAL A 188 -0.05 15.23 -7.71
N PHE A 189 -0.37 13.97 -7.86
CA PHE A 189 -0.22 13.21 -9.09
C PHE A 189 -1.58 13.16 -9.81
N ALA A 190 -1.67 13.78 -10.98
CA ALA A 190 -2.87 13.81 -11.81
C ALA A 190 -2.78 12.73 -12.89
N ASP A 191 -3.48 11.63 -12.71
CA ASP A 191 -3.46 10.47 -13.61
C ASP A 191 -4.50 10.60 -14.71
N PHE A 192 -4.09 11.11 -15.87
CA PHE A 192 -4.91 11.14 -17.10
C PHE A 192 -4.82 9.87 -17.93
N TYR A 193 -3.84 9.05 -17.63
CA TYR A 193 -3.55 7.83 -18.36
C TYR A 193 -4.42 6.64 -17.93
N GLY A 194 -4.53 6.40 -16.62
CA GLY A 194 -5.14 5.18 -16.10
C GLY A 194 -6.53 5.39 -15.53
N SER A 195 -6.65 6.24 -14.51
CA SER A 195 -7.85 6.29 -13.67
C SER A 195 -8.67 7.57 -13.81
N LEU A 196 -8.13 8.61 -14.42
CA LEU A 196 -8.66 9.99 -14.43
C LEU A 196 -8.93 10.48 -13.00
N LYS A 197 -7.95 10.28 -12.10
CA LYS A 197 -8.01 10.62 -10.69
C LYS A 197 -6.74 11.33 -10.24
N ALA A 198 -6.89 12.22 -9.27
CA ALA A 198 -5.78 12.85 -8.60
C ALA A 198 -5.41 12.07 -7.32
N TYR A 199 -4.13 11.97 -7.02
CA TYR A 199 -3.59 11.29 -5.84
C TYR A 199 -2.67 12.21 -5.07
N ASN A 200 -2.74 12.15 -3.74
CA ASN A 200 -1.73 12.77 -2.89
C ASN A 200 -0.45 11.95 -2.94
N VAL A 201 0.68 12.62 -3.11
CA VAL A 201 1.99 11.99 -3.19
C VAL A 201 2.94 12.70 -2.24
N ALA A 202 3.71 11.92 -1.50
CA ALA A 202 4.87 12.39 -0.77
C ALA A 202 6.15 11.92 -1.47
N SER A 203 7.07 12.83 -1.74
CA SER A 203 8.42 12.52 -2.18
C SER A 203 9.34 12.56 -0.98
N LEU A 204 9.98 11.44 -0.65
CA LEU A 204 10.81 11.27 0.53
C LEU A 204 12.00 10.34 0.25
N LYS A 205 13.05 10.48 1.05
CA LYS A 205 14.18 9.57 1.06
C LYS A 205 14.11 8.71 2.32
N LEU A 206 13.91 7.39 2.15
CA LEU A 206 13.96 6.46 3.27
C LEU A 206 15.39 6.33 3.79
N ASN A 207 15.53 6.25 5.11
CA ASN A 207 16.82 5.94 5.75
C ASN A 207 17.15 4.47 5.62
N ASP A 208 16.12 3.62 5.69
CA ASP A 208 16.21 2.17 5.63
C ASP A 208 15.03 1.57 4.88
N ASP A 209 15.19 0.35 4.39
CA ASP A 209 14.13 -0.42 3.75
C ASP A 209 12.96 -0.60 4.70
N LEU A 210 11.76 -0.41 4.17
CA LEU A 210 10.53 -0.77 4.86
C LEU A 210 10.22 -2.23 4.53
N THR A 211 10.21 -3.08 5.55
CA THR A 211 9.90 -4.50 5.39
C THR A 211 8.46 -4.71 4.93
N PRO A 212 8.21 -5.69 4.03
CA PRO A 212 6.85 -6.02 3.61
C PRO A 212 5.97 -6.39 4.80
N ALA A 213 4.90 -5.63 4.99
CA ALA A 213 3.91 -5.87 6.04
C ALA A 213 2.57 -5.24 5.66
N LYS A 214 1.51 -5.64 6.40
CA LYS A 214 0.28 -4.87 6.40
C LYS A 214 0.60 -3.44 6.83
N THR A 215 0.16 -2.45 6.04
CA THR A 215 0.52 -1.05 6.29
C THR A 215 -0.73 -0.21 6.44
N GLN A 216 -0.78 0.60 7.49
CA GLN A 216 -1.84 1.56 7.74
C GLN A 216 -1.34 2.97 7.43
N PHE A 217 -2.04 3.68 6.56
CA PHE A 217 -1.69 5.05 6.17
C PHE A 217 -2.58 6.07 6.87
N TYR A 218 -1.95 7.12 7.39
CA TYR A 218 -2.61 8.27 8.01
C TYR A 218 -2.09 9.56 7.38
N VAL A 219 -3.01 10.44 7.01
CA VAL A 219 -2.67 11.79 6.54
C VAL A 219 -3.32 12.80 7.49
N ASN A 220 -2.50 13.63 8.14
CA ASN A 220 -2.95 14.60 9.16
C ASN A 220 -3.87 13.96 10.22
N GLY A 221 -3.55 12.73 10.65
CA GLY A 221 -4.30 11.98 11.67
C GLY A 221 -5.53 11.22 11.14
N VAL A 222 -5.87 11.34 9.87
CA VAL A 222 -6.99 10.61 9.25
C VAL A 222 -6.46 9.37 8.53
N SER A 223 -7.06 8.20 8.80
CA SER A 223 -6.75 6.96 8.08
C SER A 223 -7.23 7.04 6.64
N VAL A 224 -6.33 6.81 5.68
CA VAL A 224 -6.62 6.92 4.24
C VAL A 224 -6.55 5.60 3.49
N GLY A 225 -6.00 4.57 4.09
CA GLY A 225 -5.93 3.24 3.48
C GLY A 225 -5.08 2.24 4.26
N SER A 226 -5.29 0.96 3.95
CA SER A 226 -4.56 -0.15 4.59
C SER A 226 -4.33 -1.29 3.60
N PRO A 227 -3.31 -1.20 2.72
CA PRO A 227 -2.94 -2.32 1.87
C PRO A 227 -2.47 -3.51 2.72
N SER A 228 -2.79 -4.72 2.27
CA SER A 228 -2.46 -5.96 2.97
C SER A 228 -0.95 -6.25 2.99
N GLU A 229 -0.24 -5.80 1.98
CA GLU A 229 1.20 -5.89 1.86
C GLU A 229 1.73 -4.62 1.18
N PHE A 230 2.69 -3.99 1.82
CA PHE A 230 3.36 -2.81 1.29
C PHE A 230 4.84 -2.88 1.66
N GLU A 231 5.70 -2.58 0.69
CA GLU A 231 7.14 -2.47 0.88
C GLU A 231 7.66 -1.22 0.18
N MET A 232 8.77 -0.69 0.66
CA MET A 232 9.46 0.42 0.04
C MET A 232 10.96 0.27 0.29
N LYS A 233 11.76 0.40 -0.77
CA LYS A 233 13.21 0.27 -0.69
C LYS A 233 13.86 1.64 -0.52
N ALA A 234 14.83 1.70 0.37
CA ALA A 234 15.70 2.86 0.48
C ALA A 234 16.54 3.00 -0.80
N LYS A 235 16.61 4.22 -1.33
CA LYS A 235 17.37 4.57 -2.54
C LYS A 235 18.11 5.88 -2.31
N ASP A 236 19.15 6.11 -3.09
CA ASP A 236 19.86 7.40 -3.06
C ASP A 236 18.98 8.55 -3.53
N GLU A 237 18.06 8.29 -4.44
CA GLU A 237 17.07 9.25 -4.94
C GLU A 237 15.76 9.19 -4.15
N PRO A 238 15.03 10.33 -4.02
CA PRO A 238 13.73 10.34 -3.39
C PRO A 238 12.74 9.40 -4.09
N SER A 239 12.02 8.65 -3.30
CA SER A 239 10.95 7.76 -3.75
C SER A 239 9.58 8.41 -3.57
N GLN A 240 8.61 8.02 -4.40
CA GLN A 240 7.24 8.52 -4.30
C GLN A 240 6.38 7.56 -3.48
N LEU A 241 5.67 8.12 -2.50
CA LEU A 241 4.70 7.43 -1.67
C LEU A 241 3.30 7.97 -1.96
N PHE A 242 2.41 7.12 -2.49
CA PHE A 242 1.02 7.50 -2.75
C PHE A 242 0.20 7.38 -1.47
N LEU A 243 -0.53 8.47 -1.14
CA LEU A 243 -1.27 8.65 0.11
C LEU A 243 -2.79 8.71 -0.11
N GLY A 244 -3.27 8.03 -1.14
CA GLY A 244 -4.69 7.98 -1.48
C GLY A 244 -5.14 9.08 -2.43
N GLN A 245 -6.43 8.99 -2.83
CA GLN A 245 -7.04 9.92 -3.79
C GLN A 245 -7.23 11.31 -3.16
N ASN A 246 -7.01 12.35 -3.97
CA ASN A 246 -7.28 13.74 -3.61
C ASN A 246 -8.56 14.22 -4.30
N GLU A 247 -9.65 14.30 -3.56
CA GLU A 247 -10.96 14.69 -4.09
C GLU A 247 -11.12 16.21 -4.28
N LEU A 248 -10.16 17.00 -3.80
CA LEU A 248 -10.18 18.46 -3.98
C LEU A 248 -9.54 18.89 -5.33
N ILE A 249 -8.96 17.95 -6.06
CA ILE A 249 -8.40 18.19 -7.38
C ILE A 249 -9.27 17.48 -8.41
N GLU A 250 -9.92 18.27 -9.24
CA GLU A 250 -10.81 17.79 -10.30
C GLU A 250 -10.04 17.64 -11.61
N LEU A 251 -10.17 16.48 -12.25
CA LEU A 251 -9.58 16.19 -13.55
C LEU A 251 -10.68 16.01 -14.59
N LYS A 252 -10.49 16.60 -15.78
CA LYS A 252 -11.36 16.38 -16.95
C LYS A 252 -10.53 16.10 -18.18
N LYS A 253 -11.00 15.18 -19.02
CA LYS A 253 -10.44 14.89 -20.34
C LYS A 253 -11.57 14.76 -21.33
N GLU A 254 -11.64 15.72 -22.25
CA GLU A 254 -12.70 15.81 -23.23
C GLU A 254 -12.14 15.65 -24.64
N ARG A 255 -12.82 14.85 -25.46
CA ARG A 255 -12.43 14.66 -26.86
C ARG A 255 -12.91 15.85 -27.72
N LEU A 256 -12.03 16.41 -28.48
CA LEU A 256 -12.32 17.54 -29.35
C LEU A 256 -12.77 17.08 -30.73
N ASN A 257 -14.03 17.36 -31.09
CA ASN A 257 -14.61 16.95 -32.38
C ASN A 257 -13.88 17.53 -33.61
N LYS A 258 -13.24 18.70 -33.45
CA LYS A 258 -12.45 19.35 -34.52
C LYS A 258 -11.29 18.48 -35.03
N PHE A 259 -10.81 17.53 -34.24
CA PHE A 259 -9.72 16.63 -34.60
C PHE A 259 -10.19 15.20 -34.96
N LYS A 260 -11.50 14.91 -34.89
CA LYS A 260 -12.03 13.60 -35.26
C LYS A 260 -12.05 13.42 -36.75
N LYS A 261 -10.92 13.06 -37.34
CA LYS A 261 -10.80 12.82 -38.78
C LYS A 261 -10.27 11.41 -39.03
N SER A 262 -10.88 10.72 -39.95
CA SER A 262 -10.37 9.47 -40.50
C SER A 262 -10.52 9.57 -42.02
N SER A 263 -9.44 9.40 -42.73
CA SER A 263 -9.43 9.44 -44.16
C SER A 263 -8.55 8.35 -44.75
N LEU A 264 -8.92 7.92 -45.95
CA LEU A 264 -8.14 7.02 -46.78
C LEU A 264 -7.54 7.87 -47.91
N LEU A 265 -6.28 8.22 -47.81
CA LEU A 265 -5.58 9.00 -48.80
C LEU A 265 -4.54 8.12 -49.53
N GLY A 266 -4.77 7.83 -50.81
CA GLY A 266 -3.84 7.01 -51.59
C GLY A 266 -3.61 5.63 -50.96
N LYS A 267 -2.34 5.32 -50.62
CA LYS A 267 -1.90 4.06 -50.00
C LYS A 267 -1.94 4.07 -48.47
N ASP A 268 -2.34 5.20 -47.84
CA ASP A 268 -2.28 5.38 -46.42
C ASP A 268 -3.66 5.51 -45.78
N ARG A 269 -3.77 5.03 -44.52
CA ARG A 269 -4.87 5.30 -43.63
C ARG A 269 -4.41 6.35 -42.62
N ILE A 270 -5.13 7.46 -42.52
CA ILE A 270 -4.85 8.55 -41.60
C ILE A 270 -5.95 8.62 -40.56
N SER A 271 -5.57 8.69 -39.28
CA SER A 271 -6.49 9.00 -38.18
C SER A 271 -5.94 10.16 -37.37
N GLU A 272 -6.81 11.07 -36.96
CA GLU A 272 -6.47 12.24 -36.15
C GLU A 272 -7.44 12.30 -34.95
N GLU A 273 -6.92 12.50 -33.77
CA GLU A 273 -7.68 12.70 -32.53
C GLU A 273 -7.08 13.84 -31.73
N GLY A 274 -7.92 14.51 -30.95
CA GLY A 274 -7.49 15.58 -30.06
C GLY A 274 -8.31 15.60 -28.78
N TYR A 275 -7.71 16.13 -27.74
CA TYR A 275 -8.28 16.21 -26.41
C TYR A 275 -8.00 17.55 -25.77
N GLU A 276 -8.92 18.02 -24.96
CA GLU A 276 -8.67 19.03 -23.94
C GLU A 276 -8.58 18.33 -22.58
N ILE A 277 -7.52 18.61 -21.85
CA ILE A 277 -7.33 18.18 -20.48
C ILE A 277 -7.40 19.38 -19.56
N SER A 278 -8.05 19.22 -18.39
CA SER A 278 -8.03 20.25 -17.35
C SER A 278 -7.79 19.68 -15.98
N VAL A 279 -7.07 20.44 -15.15
CA VAL A 279 -6.81 20.19 -13.75
C VAL A 279 -7.26 21.40 -12.97
N LYS A 280 -8.24 21.23 -12.06
CA LYS A 280 -8.76 22.33 -11.23
C LYS A 280 -8.48 22.09 -9.77
N ASN A 281 -7.86 23.06 -9.11
CA ASN A 281 -7.63 23.05 -7.69
C ASN A 281 -8.83 23.63 -6.93
N ASN A 282 -9.69 22.77 -6.37
CA ASN A 282 -10.83 23.19 -5.56
C ASN A 282 -10.47 23.45 -4.07
N SER A 283 -9.20 23.25 -3.68
CA SER A 283 -8.74 23.50 -2.31
C SER A 283 -8.53 24.99 -2.01
N SER A 284 -8.24 25.29 -0.75
CA SER A 284 -7.86 26.63 -0.27
C SER A 284 -6.35 26.89 -0.24
N LYS A 285 -5.53 25.93 -0.72
CA LYS A 285 -4.06 26.02 -0.72
C LYS A 285 -3.52 25.83 -2.12
N SER A 286 -2.37 26.42 -2.40
CA SER A 286 -1.61 26.09 -3.61
C SER A 286 -1.09 24.67 -3.55
N VAL A 287 -1.06 24.00 -4.70
CA VAL A 287 -0.60 22.61 -4.83
C VAL A 287 0.35 22.49 -6.03
N ASP A 288 1.41 21.71 -5.84
CA ASP A 288 2.28 21.30 -6.94
C ASP A 288 1.69 20.05 -7.58
N VAL A 289 1.57 20.06 -8.92
CA VAL A 289 0.93 19.01 -9.69
C VAL A 289 1.92 18.39 -10.66
N THR A 290 2.01 17.06 -10.64
CA THR A 290 2.61 16.28 -11.73
C THR A 290 1.48 15.61 -12.50
N LEU A 291 1.22 16.10 -13.70
CA LEU A 291 0.25 15.52 -14.62
C LEU A 291 0.93 14.45 -15.46
N VAL A 292 0.32 13.27 -15.54
CA VAL A 292 0.77 12.17 -16.38
C VAL A 292 -0.33 11.73 -17.31
N ASP A 293 -0.04 11.72 -18.61
CA ASP A 293 -0.90 11.18 -19.66
C ASP A 293 -0.06 10.34 -20.62
N ARG A 294 -0.68 9.82 -21.66
CA ARG A 294 0.02 9.09 -22.71
C ARG A 294 -0.43 9.55 -24.11
N VAL A 295 0.51 9.53 -25.03
CA VAL A 295 0.29 9.72 -26.46
C VAL A 295 0.77 8.49 -27.23
N PRO A 296 0.21 8.20 -28.40
CA PRO A 296 0.67 7.08 -29.22
C PRO A 296 2.12 7.29 -29.67
N VAL A 297 2.86 6.19 -29.73
CA VAL A 297 4.20 6.10 -30.33
C VAL A 297 4.24 4.87 -31.25
N SER A 298 5.22 4.80 -32.14
CA SER A 298 5.42 3.63 -32.97
C SER A 298 6.88 3.19 -32.97
N ALA A 299 7.11 1.89 -32.88
CA ALA A 299 8.39 1.26 -33.17
C ALA A 299 8.53 0.85 -34.64
N ASP A 300 7.43 0.88 -35.43
CA ASP A 300 7.42 0.56 -36.86
C ASP A 300 7.68 1.83 -37.65
N GLU A 301 8.74 1.82 -38.48
CA GLU A 301 9.12 2.94 -39.36
C GLU A 301 8.06 3.28 -40.41
N ALA A 302 7.22 2.33 -40.79
CA ALA A 302 6.11 2.54 -41.71
C ALA A 302 4.95 3.34 -41.09
N VAL A 303 4.88 3.42 -39.74
CA VAL A 303 3.83 4.13 -39.03
C VAL A 303 4.35 5.47 -38.50
N LYS A 304 3.81 6.55 -38.99
CA LYS A 304 4.17 7.90 -38.57
C LYS A 304 3.18 8.44 -37.54
N VAL A 305 3.71 8.94 -36.44
CA VAL A 305 2.92 9.60 -35.39
C VAL A 305 3.40 11.03 -35.24
N GLU A 306 2.47 11.98 -35.42
CA GLU A 306 2.70 13.41 -35.21
C GLU A 306 1.89 13.88 -34.02
N ILE A 307 2.55 14.51 -33.04
CA ILE A 307 1.94 14.99 -31.78
C ILE A 307 2.02 16.51 -31.79
N LYS A 308 0.91 17.19 -31.43
CA LYS A 308 0.82 18.64 -31.24
C LYS A 308 0.25 18.98 -29.89
N GLY A 309 0.66 20.10 -29.31
CA GLY A 309 0.18 20.58 -28.01
C GLY A 309 1.10 20.25 -26.84
N PHE A 310 2.03 19.31 -26.98
CA PHE A 310 3.08 19.03 -25.99
C PHE A 310 4.46 19.34 -26.57
N ASP A 311 5.37 19.78 -25.70
CA ASP A 311 6.78 19.92 -26.08
C ASP A 311 7.45 18.55 -26.11
N LYS A 312 8.43 18.37 -27.00
CA LYS A 312 9.16 17.11 -27.14
C LYS A 312 9.85 16.66 -25.84
N LYS A 313 10.29 17.61 -24.99
CA LYS A 313 10.91 17.34 -23.70
C LYS A 313 9.94 16.73 -22.66
N ASP A 314 8.64 16.99 -22.84
CA ASP A 314 7.59 16.52 -21.93
C ASP A 314 7.08 15.12 -22.30
N ILE A 315 7.59 14.56 -23.42
CA ILE A 315 7.17 13.24 -23.93
C ILE A 315 8.36 12.29 -23.90
N SER A 316 8.21 11.17 -23.21
CA SER A 316 9.22 10.10 -23.22
C SER A 316 9.22 9.31 -24.54
N LYS A 317 10.26 8.52 -24.77
CA LYS A 317 10.35 7.60 -25.93
C LYS A 317 9.19 6.59 -25.97
N GLU A 318 8.59 6.27 -24.83
CA GLU A 318 7.47 5.34 -24.68
C GLU A 318 6.10 6.04 -24.77
N GLY A 319 6.09 7.34 -25.05
CA GLY A 319 4.86 8.12 -25.19
C GLY A 319 4.24 8.59 -23.87
N LYS A 320 4.95 8.45 -22.74
CA LYS A 320 4.53 9.05 -21.47
C LYS A 320 4.68 10.56 -21.56
N VAL A 321 3.61 11.29 -21.30
CA VAL A 321 3.59 12.75 -21.15
C VAL A 321 3.70 13.07 -19.66
N GLU A 322 4.61 13.96 -19.27
CA GLU A 322 4.75 14.43 -17.89
C GLU A 322 4.88 15.94 -17.84
N LEU A 323 3.93 16.61 -17.18
CA LEU A 323 3.93 18.06 -16.98
C LEU A 323 3.98 18.37 -15.48
N LYS A 324 4.83 19.31 -15.08
CA LYS A 324 4.93 19.78 -13.69
C LYS A 324 4.58 21.26 -13.64
N PHE A 325 3.65 21.63 -12.76
CA PHE A 325 3.21 23.00 -12.54
C PHE A 325 2.58 23.16 -11.18
N SER A 326 2.43 24.41 -10.71
CA SER A 326 1.72 24.73 -9.47
C SER A 326 0.39 25.37 -9.79
N LEU A 327 -0.62 25.06 -8.99
CA LEU A 327 -1.96 25.66 -9.06
C LEU A 327 -2.26 26.43 -7.78
N ALA A 328 -2.60 27.70 -7.92
CA ALA A 328 -3.15 28.48 -6.81
C ALA A 328 -4.52 27.96 -6.36
N PRO A 329 -5.04 28.40 -5.21
CA PRO A 329 -6.41 28.09 -4.80
C PRO A 329 -7.42 28.49 -5.85
N LYS A 330 -8.33 27.57 -6.22
CA LYS A 330 -9.40 27.73 -7.22
C LYS A 330 -8.93 27.93 -8.66
N GLU A 331 -7.63 27.83 -8.91
CA GLU A 331 -7.07 27.91 -10.26
C GLU A 331 -7.34 26.64 -11.06
N GLU A 332 -7.47 26.82 -12.37
CA GLU A 332 -7.65 25.74 -13.36
C GLU A 332 -6.57 25.84 -14.44
N PHE A 333 -5.87 24.73 -14.65
CA PHE A 333 -4.98 24.53 -15.79
C PHE A 333 -5.74 23.85 -16.92
N LYS A 334 -5.58 24.34 -18.17
CA LYS A 334 -6.16 23.74 -19.37
C LYS A 334 -5.12 23.57 -20.45
N LYS A 335 -5.17 22.47 -21.17
CA LYS A 335 -4.30 22.22 -22.30
C LYS A 335 -4.98 21.37 -23.37
N GLU A 336 -4.93 21.85 -24.63
CA GLU A 336 -5.34 21.06 -25.77
C GLU A 336 -4.14 20.35 -26.39
N TYR A 337 -4.35 19.12 -26.83
CA TYR A 337 -3.39 18.38 -27.61
C TYR A 337 -4.06 17.51 -28.67
N SER A 338 -3.32 17.14 -29.70
CA SER A 338 -3.79 16.21 -30.74
C SER A 338 -2.66 15.32 -31.20
N TYR A 339 -3.04 14.20 -31.80
CA TYR A 339 -2.11 13.34 -32.50
C TYR A 339 -2.70 12.85 -33.80
N LYS A 340 -1.83 12.67 -34.80
CA LYS A 340 -2.15 12.14 -36.12
C LYS A 340 -1.33 10.89 -36.37
N ILE A 341 -2.00 9.79 -36.70
CA ILE A 341 -1.38 8.51 -37.03
C ILE A 341 -1.59 8.25 -38.51
N THR A 342 -0.50 8.01 -39.22
CA THR A 342 -0.50 7.61 -40.64
C THR A 342 0.06 6.19 -40.73
N LYS A 343 -0.73 5.26 -41.29
CA LYS A 343 -0.37 3.84 -41.46
C LYS A 343 -0.53 3.44 -42.89
N PRO A 344 0.35 2.59 -43.48
CA PRO A 344 0.10 2.00 -44.80
C PRO A 344 -1.18 1.17 -44.77
N LYS A 345 -1.89 1.07 -45.88
CA LYS A 345 -2.99 0.11 -46.06
C LYS A 345 -2.38 -1.26 -46.25
N ILE A 346 -2.89 -2.24 -45.49
CA ILE A 346 -2.65 -3.65 -45.76
C ILE A 346 -3.46 -4.07 -46.97
#